data_3988003a0e641634b2de344ae804f74a
#
_entry.id   3988003a0e641634b2de344ae804f74a
#
_cell.length_a   1.000
_cell.length_b   1.000
_cell.length_c   1.000
_cell.angle_alpha   90.00
_cell.angle_beta   90.00
_cell.angle_gamma   90.00
#
_symmetry.space_group_name_H-M   'P 1'
#
loop_
_entity.id
_entity.type
_entity.pdbx_description
1 polymer ?
#
loop_
_entity_poly.entity_id
_entity_poly.type
_entity_poly.pdbx_seq_one_letter_code
_entity_poly.pdbx_strand_id
1 'polypeptide(L)'
;MAISSRTVKNKRNSNGELTGRSGIVYDVNIKYMSAEGKKTYSKKGFVTKKDASQHEAEMRTKLTNPTYTPTSTQRSKQTVKDYLETWVDNHGKANLRPSTFASYRGHIKNHIVPYIGHVQLNQLTPAMLDSMFQSLFEKGLSQSTVRYAQRILSVSLEAARKYRYIETNPARDIITKFGKGGKTPAPYTIEQMQQLMAIVAGAEWEMLVVLGGMYGMRMSEILGLRWRNISLERNTFDVVEQLPYKLPKDTVRLSEVESRDGRLAPLKGKGKGDSEDGGRTLPITAETRPYFERQLALQARQKTLAQLSGGEYIENDLVVAKANGTPMRRDTTSNHWGQFIRRSGMPHLRFHDLRHSAATNMHQLTGDFYTVGMILGHSLKGIGMSLGISTNLEAVTAQYVDVRLDRKQIVLGAYHKALHPKTE
;
A
#
# COMPACT_ATOMS: atom_id res chain seq x y z
N MET A 1 44.39 -0.91 -35.04
CA MET A 1 44.48 0.29 -34.16
C MET A 1 43.07 0.71 -33.77
N ALA A 2 42.86 1.13 -32.54
CA ALA A 2 41.55 1.58 -32.10
C ALA A 2 41.27 3.07 -32.51
N ILE A 3 42.30 3.82 -32.82
CA ILE A 3 42.17 5.21 -33.27
C ILE A 3 42.58 5.29 -34.75
N SER A 4 41.72 5.84 -35.58
CA SER A 4 41.96 6.17 -36.97
C SER A 4 41.84 7.68 -37.20
N SER A 5 42.57 8.20 -38.18
CA SER A 5 42.47 9.62 -38.54
C SER A 5 41.87 9.78 -39.94
N ARG A 6 41.08 10.82 -40.13
CA ARG A 6 40.57 11.21 -41.47
C ARG A 6 40.57 12.73 -41.67
N THR A 7 40.71 13.14 -42.89
CA THR A 7 40.66 14.58 -43.24
C THR A 7 39.21 14.99 -43.45
N VAL A 8 38.84 16.12 -42.88
CA VAL A 8 37.52 16.75 -43.08
C VAL A 8 37.70 18.14 -43.72
N LYS A 9 36.80 18.50 -44.62
CA LYS A 9 36.88 19.78 -45.35
C LYS A 9 36.61 21.00 -44.49
N ASN A 10 35.93 20.83 -43.35
CA ASN A 10 35.60 21.94 -42.47
C ASN A 10 35.74 21.44 -41.01
N LYS A 11 36.92 21.62 -40.43
CA LYS A 11 37.25 21.17 -39.09
C LYS A 11 36.65 22.11 -38.03
N ARG A 12 36.15 21.58 -36.93
CA ARG A 12 35.74 22.35 -35.74
C ARG A 12 36.98 22.70 -34.87
N ASN A 13 36.96 23.86 -34.22
CA ASN A 13 37.95 24.23 -33.19
C ASN A 13 37.61 23.50 -31.85
N SER A 14 38.42 23.73 -30.80
CA SER A 14 38.21 23.20 -29.46
C SER A 14 36.87 23.63 -28.84
N ASN A 15 36.32 24.74 -29.27
CA ASN A 15 35.03 25.27 -28.77
C ASN A 15 33.81 24.78 -29.61
N GLY A 16 34.06 23.85 -30.57
CA GLY A 16 32.98 23.28 -31.39
C GLY A 16 32.56 24.08 -32.61
N GLU A 17 33.19 25.27 -32.90
CA GLU A 17 32.86 26.13 -34.02
C GLU A 17 33.56 25.66 -35.32
N LEU A 18 32.92 25.87 -36.47
CA LEU A 18 33.47 25.53 -37.77
C LEU A 18 34.54 26.53 -38.17
N THR A 19 35.76 26.05 -38.47
CA THR A 19 36.90 26.93 -38.79
C THR A 19 37.00 27.31 -40.25
N GLY A 20 36.18 26.75 -41.13
CA GLY A 20 36.28 26.94 -42.58
C GLY A 20 37.52 26.29 -43.22
N ARG A 21 38.41 25.66 -42.46
CA ARG A 21 39.67 25.05 -42.91
C ARG A 21 39.59 23.53 -42.90
N SER A 22 40.27 22.89 -43.84
CA SER A 22 40.49 21.44 -43.84
C SER A 22 41.42 21.06 -42.70
N GLY A 23 41.15 19.94 -42.08
CA GLY A 23 42.03 19.42 -40.98
C GLY A 23 41.76 17.97 -40.62
N ILE A 24 42.65 17.41 -39.84
CA ILE A 24 42.57 16.02 -39.39
C ILE A 24 41.69 15.91 -38.15
N VAL A 25 40.78 14.94 -38.14
CA VAL A 25 39.99 14.49 -36.96
C VAL A 25 40.29 13.03 -36.70
N TYR A 26 40.08 12.62 -35.49
CA TYR A 26 40.35 11.27 -35.01
C TYR A 26 39.07 10.56 -34.67
N ASP A 27 38.94 9.30 -35.04
CA ASP A 27 37.82 8.42 -34.76
C ASP A 27 38.28 7.26 -33.90
N VAL A 28 37.52 6.91 -32.86
CA VAL A 28 37.81 5.81 -31.95
C VAL A 28 36.91 4.63 -32.27
N ASN A 29 37.50 3.45 -32.54
CA ASN A 29 36.78 2.22 -32.84
C ASN A 29 37.35 1.08 -31.98
N ILE A 30 36.57 0.61 -31.00
CA ILE A 30 36.99 -0.42 -30.05
C ILE A 30 36.17 -1.69 -30.28
N LYS A 31 36.85 -2.79 -30.63
CA LYS A 31 36.23 -4.11 -30.70
C LYS A 31 36.27 -4.76 -29.30
N TYR A 32 35.12 -5.25 -28.81
CA TYR A 32 35.01 -5.90 -27.53
C TYR A 32 34.07 -7.11 -27.58
N MET A 33 34.21 -8.01 -26.60
CA MET A 33 33.28 -9.15 -26.42
C MET A 33 32.16 -8.75 -25.47
N SER A 34 30.93 -8.94 -25.88
CA SER A 34 29.75 -8.84 -25.03
C SER A 34 29.15 -10.23 -24.76
N ALA A 35 28.19 -10.34 -23.87
CA ALA A 35 27.43 -11.58 -23.65
C ALA A 35 26.71 -12.10 -24.91
N GLU A 36 26.44 -11.21 -25.88
CA GLU A 36 25.78 -11.52 -27.15
C GLU A 36 26.78 -11.70 -28.32
N GLY A 37 28.12 -11.72 -28.05
CA GLY A 37 29.16 -11.89 -29.04
C GLY A 37 30.04 -10.65 -29.30
N LYS A 38 30.82 -10.69 -30.39
CA LYS A 38 31.74 -9.60 -30.77
C LYS A 38 30.99 -8.35 -31.19
N LYS A 39 31.24 -7.20 -30.50
CA LYS A 39 30.68 -5.88 -30.81
C LYS A 39 31.76 -4.84 -31.05
N THR A 40 31.40 -3.75 -31.72
CA THR A 40 32.31 -2.62 -31.99
C THR A 40 31.69 -1.35 -31.45
N TYR A 41 32.42 -0.67 -30.56
CA TYR A 41 32.09 0.71 -30.16
C TYR A 41 32.76 1.68 -31.11
N SER A 42 32.06 2.70 -31.60
CA SER A 42 32.62 3.71 -32.50
C SER A 42 32.17 5.11 -32.07
N LYS A 43 33.14 6.04 -31.96
CA LYS A 43 32.88 7.47 -31.75
C LYS A 43 33.83 8.27 -32.67
N LYS A 44 33.24 9.17 -33.44
CA LYS A 44 33.94 9.90 -34.53
C LYS A 44 34.11 11.37 -34.20
N GLY A 45 35.13 12.01 -34.78
CA GLY A 45 35.24 13.45 -34.85
C GLY A 45 35.98 14.12 -33.71
N PHE A 46 36.88 13.46 -33.00
CA PHE A 46 37.75 14.11 -32.01
C PHE A 46 38.70 15.10 -32.69
N VAL A 47 38.78 16.29 -32.14
CA VAL A 47 39.59 17.41 -32.70
C VAL A 47 41.10 17.17 -32.52
N THR A 48 41.48 16.51 -31.38
CA THR A 48 42.87 16.19 -31.08
C THR A 48 43.05 14.68 -30.89
N LYS A 49 44.28 14.19 -31.16
CA LYS A 49 44.64 12.80 -30.91
C LYS A 49 44.62 12.47 -29.39
N LYS A 50 44.95 13.50 -28.57
CA LYS A 50 44.95 13.35 -27.09
C LYS A 50 43.57 13.04 -26.57
N ASP A 51 42.54 13.78 -26.98
CA ASP A 51 41.16 13.58 -26.58
C ASP A 51 40.64 12.22 -27.06
N ALA A 52 41.02 11.81 -28.28
CA ALA A 52 40.68 10.47 -28.78
C ALA A 52 41.33 9.38 -27.97
N SER A 53 42.61 9.54 -27.57
CA SER A 53 43.33 8.54 -26.73
C SER A 53 42.79 8.46 -25.31
N GLN A 54 42.45 9.59 -24.70
CA GLN A 54 41.85 9.61 -23.38
C GLN A 54 40.46 8.94 -23.42
N HIS A 55 39.66 9.26 -24.42
CA HIS A 55 38.35 8.64 -24.60
C HIS A 55 38.47 7.12 -24.89
N GLU A 56 39.47 6.69 -25.68
CA GLU A 56 39.73 5.27 -25.91
C GLU A 56 40.07 4.54 -24.61
N ALA A 57 40.96 5.10 -23.77
CA ALA A 57 41.35 4.51 -22.50
C ALA A 57 40.15 4.38 -21.55
N GLU A 58 39.36 5.41 -21.39
CA GLU A 58 38.14 5.40 -20.59
C GLU A 58 37.16 4.33 -21.07
N MET A 59 36.92 4.28 -22.38
CA MET A 59 35.98 3.32 -22.97
C MET A 59 36.51 1.88 -22.92
N ARG A 60 37.81 1.65 -23.08
CA ARG A 60 38.39 0.30 -22.87
C ARG A 60 38.15 -0.20 -21.45
N THR A 61 38.41 0.62 -20.44
CA THR A 61 38.14 0.29 -19.04
C THR A 61 36.69 -0.06 -18.80
N LYS A 62 35.78 0.72 -19.39
CA LYS A 62 34.32 0.49 -19.30
C LYS A 62 33.91 -0.80 -20.04
N LEU A 63 34.41 -1.03 -21.24
CA LEU A 63 34.05 -2.17 -22.11
C LEU A 63 34.69 -3.49 -21.71
N THR A 64 35.82 -3.48 -21.00
CA THR A 64 36.46 -4.70 -20.42
C THR A 64 35.79 -5.14 -19.12
N ASN A 65 34.95 -4.29 -18.52
CA ASN A 65 34.14 -4.71 -17.38
C ASN A 65 33.03 -5.66 -17.90
N PRO A 66 32.99 -6.95 -17.52
CA PRO A 66 32.02 -7.91 -18.03
C PRO A 66 30.55 -7.53 -17.70
N THR A 67 30.34 -6.58 -16.78
CA THR A 67 29.05 -6.03 -16.42
C THR A 67 28.67 -4.79 -17.22
N TYR A 68 29.58 -4.23 -18.07
CA TYR A 68 29.27 -3.08 -18.88
C TYR A 68 28.55 -3.47 -20.18
N THR A 69 27.28 -3.24 -20.24
CA THR A 69 26.51 -3.19 -21.51
C THR A 69 26.31 -1.72 -21.86
N PRO A 70 26.72 -1.25 -23.07
CA PRO A 70 26.44 0.12 -23.48
C PRO A 70 24.93 0.36 -23.38
N THR A 71 24.54 1.33 -22.57
CA THR A 71 23.13 1.72 -22.45
C THR A 71 22.70 2.15 -23.84
N SER A 72 21.70 1.53 -24.43
CA SER A 72 21.22 1.89 -25.74
C SER A 72 20.81 3.37 -25.66
N THR A 73 21.37 4.20 -26.50
CA THR A 73 21.20 5.68 -26.52
C THR A 73 19.72 6.08 -26.63
N GLN A 74 18.87 5.17 -27.03
CA GLN A 74 17.42 5.36 -27.13
C GLN A 74 16.69 5.15 -25.80
N ARG A 75 17.11 4.19 -24.94
CA ARG A 75 16.45 3.92 -23.66
C ARG A 75 16.73 4.99 -22.59
N SER A 76 17.91 5.62 -22.64
CA SER A 76 18.28 6.68 -21.70
C SER A 76 17.62 8.04 -22.01
N LYS A 77 17.06 8.21 -23.21
CA LYS A 77 16.37 9.45 -23.64
C LYS A 77 14.88 9.51 -23.30
N GLN A 78 14.29 8.43 -22.79
CA GLN A 78 12.90 8.45 -22.37
C GLN A 78 12.70 9.41 -21.19
N THR A 79 11.52 10.00 -21.09
CA THR A 79 11.18 10.90 -20.00
C THR A 79 10.92 10.13 -18.71
N VAL A 80 11.05 10.78 -17.55
CA VAL A 80 10.66 10.22 -16.26
C VAL A 80 9.20 9.78 -16.26
N LYS A 81 8.31 10.52 -16.93
CA LYS A 81 6.89 10.14 -17.09
C LYS A 81 6.77 8.81 -17.83
N ASP A 82 7.33 8.69 -19.02
CA ASP A 82 7.20 7.48 -19.84
C ASP A 82 7.77 6.25 -19.14
N TYR A 83 8.91 6.44 -18.45
CA TYR A 83 9.51 5.39 -17.63
C TYR A 83 8.61 4.95 -16.50
N LEU A 84 8.10 5.88 -15.67
CA LEU A 84 7.30 5.56 -14.49
C LEU A 84 5.95 4.94 -14.85
N GLU A 85 5.31 5.40 -15.94
CA GLU A 85 4.07 4.80 -16.45
C GLU A 85 4.28 3.36 -16.91
N THR A 86 5.34 3.12 -17.69
CA THR A 86 5.72 1.76 -18.13
C THR A 86 6.12 0.86 -16.93
N TRP A 87 6.93 1.40 -16.02
CA TRP A 87 7.38 0.67 -14.84
C TRP A 87 6.23 0.26 -13.93
N VAL A 88 5.31 1.18 -13.63
CA VAL A 88 4.19 0.89 -12.74
C VAL A 88 3.23 -0.13 -13.35
N ASP A 89 3.03 -0.09 -14.67
CA ASP A 89 2.17 -1.05 -15.35
C ASP A 89 2.80 -2.45 -15.40
N ASN A 90 4.08 -2.56 -15.69
CA ASN A 90 4.79 -3.85 -15.74
C ASN A 90 5.04 -4.43 -14.35
N HIS A 91 5.63 -3.63 -13.44
CA HIS A 91 5.93 -4.06 -12.08
C HIS A 91 4.67 -4.19 -11.23
N GLY A 92 3.73 -3.26 -11.38
CA GLY A 92 2.53 -3.20 -10.56
C GLY A 92 1.57 -4.35 -10.81
N LYS A 93 1.30 -4.69 -12.07
CA LYS A 93 0.41 -5.80 -12.42
C LYS A 93 0.93 -7.15 -11.94
N ALA A 94 2.25 -7.35 -12.00
CA ALA A 94 2.87 -8.63 -11.64
C ALA A 94 3.12 -8.79 -10.13
N ASN A 95 3.42 -7.69 -9.40
CA ASN A 95 4.02 -7.78 -8.06
C ASN A 95 3.23 -7.05 -6.97
N LEU A 96 2.29 -6.17 -7.33
CA LEU A 96 1.57 -5.36 -6.35
C LEU A 96 0.10 -5.78 -6.22
N ARG A 97 -0.42 -5.66 -5.00
CA ARG A 97 -1.86 -5.78 -4.80
C ARG A 97 -2.61 -4.66 -5.53
N PRO A 98 -3.84 -4.89 -6.02
CA PRO A 98 -4.61 -3.89 -6.78
C PRO A 98 -4.70 -2.51 -6.11
N SER A 99 -4.83 -2.48 -4.78
CA SER A 99 -4.87 -1.23 -4.00
C SER A 99 -3.54 -0.47 -4.03
N THR A 100 -2.42 -1.17 -3.92
CA THR A 100 -1.08 -0.56 -3.96
C THR A 100 -0.77 -0.07 -5.37
N PHE A 101 -1.10 -0.86 -6.39
CA PHE A 101 -0.97 -0.48 -7.79
C PHE A 101 -1.74 0.81 -8.11
N ALA A 102 -3.01 0.88 -7.71
CA ALA A 102 -3.84 2.08 -7.89
C ALA A 102 -3.27 3.30 -7.15
N SER A 103 -2.74 3.09 -5.93
CA SER A 103 -2.10 4.15 -5.15
C SER A 103 -0.81 4.65 -5.82
N TYR A 104 0.03 3.75 -6.33
CA TYR A 104 1.25 4.12 -7.06
C TYR A 104 0.92 4.95 -8.30
N ARG A 105 -0.03 4.49 -9.13
CA ARG A 105 -0.48 5.26 -10.30
C ARG A 105 -1.00 6.65 -9.94
N GLY A 106 -1.81 6.74 -8.88
CA GLY A 106 -2.32 8.01 -8.39
C GLY A 106 -1.21 8.98 -7.94
N HIS A 107 -0.23 8.51 -7.19
CA HIS A 107 0.89 9.32 -6.74
C HIS A 107 1.82 9.73 -7.88
N ILE A 108 2.13 8.82 -8.79
CA ILE A 108 2.92 9.13 -10.00
C ILE A 108 2.23 10.24 -10.79
N LYS A 109 0.95 10.08 -11.12
CA LYS A 109 0.19 11.03 -11.91
C LYS A 109 0.06 12.41 -11.25
N ASN A 110 -0.25 12.45 -9.95
CA ASN A 110 -0.66 13.68 -9.27
C ASN A 110 0.49 14.39 -8.54
N HIS A 111 1.55 13.67 -8.13
CA HIS A 111 2.59 14.20 -7.25
C HIS A 111 4.01 14.08 -7.81
N ILE A 112 4.26 13.30 -8.85
CA ILE A 112 5.59 13.14 -9.43
C ILE A 112 5.67 13.74 -10.85
N VAL A 113 4.83 13.26 -11.76
CA VAL A 113 4.83 13.66 -13.16
C VAL A 113 4.67 15.17 -13.37
N PRO A 114 3.83 15.91 -12.63
CA PRO A 114 3.70 17.36 -12.82
C PRO A 114 4.99 18.15 -12.61
N TYR A 115 5.94 17.63 -11.84
CA TYR A 115 7.17 18.35 -11.46
C TYR A 115 8.39 17.90 -12.27
N ILE A 116 8.56 16.59 -12.45
CA ILE A 116 9.75 16.01 -13.07
C ILE A 116 9.46 15.11 -14.26
N GLY A 117 8.19 14.96 -14.64
CA GLY A 117 7.79 14.05 -15.72
C GLY A 117 8.38 14.36 -17.08
N HIS A 118 8.68 15.63 -17.37
CA HIS A 118 9.28 16.10 -18.61
C HIS A 118 10.80 15.91 -18.70
N VAL A 119 11.45 15.64 -17.55
CA VAL A 119 12.90 15.46 -17.47
C VAL A 119 13.30 14.13 -18.12
N GLN A 120 14.40 14.11 -18.86
CA GLN A 120 14.98 12.86 -19.36
C GLN A 120 15.50 12.02 -18.17
N LEU A 121 15.24 10.73 -18.18
CA LEU A 121 15.54 9.85 -17.06
C LEU A 121 17.04 9.84 -16.66
N ASN A 122 17.93 9.94 -17.64
CA ASN A 122 19.37 10.03 -17.45
C ASN A 122 19.89 11.42 -17.01
N GLN A 123 19.03 12.43 -17.02
CA GLN A 123 19.34 13.78 -16.58
C GLN A 123 18.77 14.09 -15.20
N LEU A 124 18.02 13.16 -14.63
CA LEU A 124 17.40 13.33 -13.32
C LEU A 124 18.46 13.37 -12.23
N THR A 125 18.49 14.46 -11.47
CA THR A 125 19.46 14.70 -10.39
C THR A 125 18.80 14.67 -9.00
N PRO A 126 19.57 14.44 -7.90
CA PRO A 126 19.06 14.56 -6.56
C PRO A 126 18.46 15.94 -6.26
N ALA A 127 19.09 17.02 -6.74
CA ALA A 127 18.61 18.40 -6.55
C ALA A 127 17.22 18.62 -7.17
N MET A 128 16.92 18.03 -8.34
CA MET A 128 15.58 18.12 -8.94
C MET A 128 14.55 17.39 -8.06
N LEU A 129 14.91 16.27 -7.45
CA LEU A 129 14.03 15.54 -6.53
C LEU A 129 13.78 16.34 -5.25
N ASP A 130 14.82 16.94 -4.68
CA ASP A 130 14.69 17.79 -3.50
C ASP A 130 13.78 19.00 -3.77
N SER A 131 13.96 19.68 -4.92
CA SER A 131 13.08 20.80 -5.35
C SER A 131 11.62 20.33 -5.51
N MET A 132 11.40 19.17 -6.10
CA MET A 132 10.05 18.58 -6.20
C MET A 132 9.44 18.34 -4.82
N PHE A 133 10.19 17.77 -3.87
CA PHE A 133 9.67 17.52 -2.52
C PHE A 133 9.34 18.82 -1.79
N GLN A 134 10.18 19.86 -1.92
CA GLN A 134 9.89 21.19 -1.38
C GLN A 134 8.58 21.75 -1.96
N SER A 135 8.41 21.72 -3.28
CA SER A 135 7.17 22.16 -3.93
C SER A 135 5.94 21.40 -3.46
N LEU A 136 6.07 20.10 -3.16
CA LEU A 136 4.98 19.31 -2.59
C LEU A 136 4.63 19.75 -1.16
N PHE A 137 5.63 20.13 -0.33
CA PHE A 137 5.41 20.68 1.00
C PHE A 137 4.76 22.07 0.95
N GLU A 138 5.24 22.94 0.07
CA GLU A 138 4.68 24.28 -0.15
C GLU A 138 3.21 24.22 -0.60
N LYS A 139 2.84 23.19 -1.37
CA LYS A 139 1.46 22.89 -1.75
C LYS A 139 0.60 22.36 -0.58
N GLY A 140 1.17 22.20 0.60
CA GLY A 140 0.47 21.74 1.80
C GLY A 140 0.27 20.24 1.92
N LEU A 141 1.00 19.42 1.15
CA LEU A 141 0.89 17.97 1.30
C LEU A 141 1.54 17.49 2.60
N SER A 142 0.92 16.47 3.20
CA SER A 142 1.43 15.88 4.44
C SER A 142 2.78 15.19 4.26
N GLN A 143 3.58 15.18 5.32
CA GLN A 143 4.88 14.47 5.37
C GLN A 143 4.77 13.00 4.89
N SER A 144 3.68 12.32 5.24
CA SER A 144 3.43 10.94 4.82
C SER A 144 3.20 10.82 3.33
N THR A 145 2.49 11.77 2.70
CA THR A 145 2.24 11.79 1.26
C THR A 145 3.54 12.02 0.48
N VAL A 146 4.35 13.00 0.91
CA VAL A 146 5.63 13.30 0.25
C VAL A 146 6.62 12.13 0.41
N ARG A 147 6.71 11.54 1.61
CA ARG A 147 7.52 10.33 1.85
C ARG A 147 7.07 9.14 0.99
N TYR A 148 5.78 9.03 0.73
CA TYR A 148 5.28 7.97 -0.14
C TYR A 148 5.72 8.18 -1.61
N ALA A 149 5.72 9.43 -2.10
CA ALA A 149 6.27 9.76 -3.42
C ALA A 149 7.78 9.45 -3.50
N GLN A 150 8.55 9.79 -2.46
CA GLN A 150 9.97 9.44 -2.36
C GLN A 150 10.20 7.92 -2.39
N ARG A 151 9.37 7.16 -1.68
CA ARG A 151 9.44 5.69 -1.69
C ARG A 151 9.20 5.11 -3.09
N ILE A 152 8.21 5.63 -3.82
CA ILE A 152 7.92 5.20 -5.21
C ILE A 152 9.12 5.49 -6.10
N LEU A 153 9.68 6.69 -6.04
CA LEU A 153 10.87 7.08 -6.80
C LEU A 153 12.07 6.21 -6.44
N SER A 154 12.33 5.97 -5.16
CA SER A 154 13.45 5.13 -4.73
C SER A 154 13.37 3.72 -5.31
N VAL A 155 12.18 3.10 -5.28
CA VAL A 155 11.97 1.74 -5.80
C VAL A 155 12.03 1.69 -7.33
N SER A 156 11.37 2.63 -8.00
CA SER A 156 11.32 2.68 -9.46
C SER A 156 12.67 3.02 -10.07
N LEU A 157 13.40 3.98 -9.52
CA LEU A 157 14.73 4.36 -10.00
C LEU A 157 15.79 3.29 -9.66
N GLU A 158 15.60 2.51 -8.59
CA GLU A 158 16.43 1.35 -8.34
C GLU A 158 16.21 0.26 -9.40
N ALA A 159 14.98 0.06 -9.85
CA ALA A 159 14.69 -0.80 -10.99
C ALA A 159 15.33 -0.26 -12.28
N ALA A 160 15.24 1.07 -12.51
CA ALA A 160 15.93 1.72 -13.65
C ALA A 160 17.43 1.46 -13.64
N ARG A 161 18.07 1.55 -12.47
CA ARG A 161 19.48 1.25 -12.29
C ARG A 161 19.79 -0.22 -12.58
N LYS A 162 19.01 -1.15 -12.06
CA LYS A 162 19.18 -2.59 -12.31
C LYS A 162 19.02 -2.95 -13.79
N TYR A 163 18.08 -2.30 -14.49
CA TYR A 163 17.88 -2.48 -15.93
C TYR A 163 18.79 -1.60 -16.78
N ARG A 164 19.74 -0.87 -16.15
CA ARG A 164 20.74 -0.03 -16.81
C ARG A 164 20.17 1.08 -17.68
N TYR A 165 19.04 1.65 -17.27
CA TYR A 165 18.53 2.90 -17.83
C TYR A 165 19.29 4.12 -17.28
N ILE A 166 19.76 4.03 -16.03
CA ILE A 166 20.59 5.01 -15.33
C ILE A 166 21.75 4.31 -14.62
N GLU A 167 22.85 5.02 -14.36
CA GLU A 167 24.03 4.47 -13.68
C GLU A 167 23.84 4.45 -12.16
N THR A 168 23.27 5.52 -11.60
CA THR A 168 23.02 5.67 -10.17
C THR A 168 21.55 5.99 -9.92
N ASN A 169 21.10 5.75 -8.69
CA ASN A 169 19.73 6.09 -8.27
C ASN A 169 19.72 7.44 -7.54
N PRO A 170 19.31 8.53 -8.18
CA PRO A 170 19.35 9.86 -7.56
C PRO A 170 18.44 10.01 -6.33
N ALA A 171 17.45 9.13 -6.14
CA ALA A 171 16.60 9.16 -4.95
C ALA A 171 17.29 8.65 -3.67
N ARG A 172 18.53 8.15 -3.76
CA ARG A 172 19.33 7.76 -2.59
C ARG A 172 20.12 8.93 -2.00
N ASP A 173 20.45 9.92 -2.84
CA ASP A 173 21.37 11.02 -2.50
C ASP A 173 20.60 12.32 -2.21
N ILE A 174 19.30 12.25 -1.93
CA ILE A 174 18.47 13.39 -1.55
C ILE A 174 18.81 13.84 -0.13
N ILE A 175 18.78 15.17 0.09
CA ILE A 175 19.03 15.78 1.40
C ILE A 175 17.74 16.15 2.16
N THR A 176 16.59 16.11 1.48
CA THR A 176 15.29 16.42 2.09
C THR A 176 15.02 15.50 3.28
N LYS A 177 14.87 16.09 4.47
CA LYS A 177 14.49 15.37 5.68
C LYS A 177 12.97 15.32 5.81
N PHE A 178 12.41 14.12 5.86
CA PHE A 178 10.99 13.92 6.10
C PHE A 178 10.73 13.88 7.60
N GLY A 179 9.93 14.83 8.11
CA GLY A 179 9.50 14.86 9.50
C GLY A 179 8.66 13.63 9.89
N LYS A 180 8.39 13.49 11.19
CA LYS A 180 7.39 12.51 11.66
C LYS A 180 6.03 12.87 11.06
N GLY A 181 5.23 11.87 10.69
CA GLY A 181 3.85 12.08 10.23
C GLY A 181 3.01 12.83 11.28
N GLY A 182 1.84 13.33 10.87
CA GLY A 182 0.91 14.00 11.78
C GLY A 182 0.55 13.13 13.00
N LYS A 183 0.15 13.75 14.11
CA LYS A 183 -0.29 13.04 15.31
C LYS A 183 -1.47 12.11 14.96
N THR A 184 -1.36 10.85 15.31
CA THR A 184 -2.50 9.93 15.30
C THR A 184 -3.47 10.39 16.40
N PRO A 185 -4.79 10.47 16.13
CA PRO A 185 -5.76 10.74 17.18
C PRO A 185 -5.60 9.77 18.34
N ALA A 186 -5.79 10.25 19.56
CA ALA A 186 -5.78 9.37 20.73
C ALA A 186 -6.90 8.33 20.60
N PRO A 187 -6.65 7.08 20.96
CA PRO A 187 -7.70 6.06 20.99
C PRO A 187 -8.80 6.47 22.00
N TYR A 188 -10.03 6.11 21.73
CA TYR A 188 -11.12 6.31 22.68
C TYR A 188 -10.90 5.45 23.94
N THR A 189 -11.14 6.07 25.10
CA THR A 189 -11.18 5.37 26.37
C THR A 189 -12.39 4.43 26.47
N ILE A 190 -12.47 3.63 27.52
CA ILE A 190 -13.64 2.77 27.78
C ILE A 190 -14.90 3.61 27.88
N GLU A 191 -14.88 4.73 28.62
CA GLU A 191 -16.00 5.63 28.84
C GLU A 191 -16.46 6.28 27.49
N GLN A 192 -15.52 6.68 26.66
CA GLN A 192 -15.84 7.21 25.32
C GLN A 192 -16.40 6.12 24.40
N MET A 193 -15.93 4.86 24.52
CA MET A 193 -16.51 3.74 23.79
C MET A 193 -17.92 3.40 24.30
N GLN A 194 -18.18 3.45 25.60
CA GLN A 194 -19.52 3.31 26.18
C GLN A 194 -20.46 4.40 25.66
N GLN A 195 -20.02 5.65 25.68
CA GLN A 195 -20.78 6.78 25.12
C GLN A 195 -21.09 6.57 23.64
N LEU A 196 -20.11 6.14 22.83
CA LEU A 196 -20.32 5.82 21.42
C LEU A 196 -21.36 4.71 21.23
N MET A 197 -21.25 3.62 22.02
CA MET A 197 -22.20 2.51 21.96
C MET A 197 -23.62 2.97 22.29
N ALA A 198 -23.80 3.85 23.26
CA ALA A 198 -25.10 4.44 23.59
C ALA A 198 -25.66 5.28 22.43
N ILE A 199 -24.82 6.08 21.76
CA ILE A 199 -25.21 6.93 20.62
C ILE A 199 -25.64 6.09 19.41
N VAL A 200 -24.98 4.95 19.15
CA VAL A 200 -25.29 4.10 17.99
C VAL A 200 -26.36 3.05 18.26
N ALA A 201 -26.87 2.92 19.48
CA ALA A 201 -27.84 1.91 19.86
C ALA A 201 -29.07 1.94 18.95
N GLY A 202 -29.36 0.84 18.26
CA GLY A 202 -30.46 0.69 17.32
C GLY A 202 -30.32 1.45 16.00
N ALA A 203 -29.20 2.17 15.78
CA ALA A 203 -28.94 2.89 14.54
C ALA A 203 -28.16 2.02 13.54
N GLU A 204 -28.08 2.46 12.28
CA GLU A 204 -27.33 1.78 11.20
C GLU A 204 -25.84 1.56 11.50
N TRP A 205 -25.28 2.34 12.43
CA TRP A 205 -23.87 2.26 12.85
C TRP A 205 -23.62 1.21 13.92
N GLU A 206 -24.66 0.69 14.59
CA GLU A 206 -24.50 -0.20 15.74
C GLU A 206 -23.58 -1.39 15.41
N MET A 207 -23.92 -2.19 14.40
CA MET A 207 -23.16 -3.38 14.06
C MET A 207 -21.75 -3.06 13.52
N LEU A 208 -21.60 -1.94 12.81
CA LEU A 208 -20.29 -1.44 12.36
C LEU A 208 -19.39 -1.09 13.54
N VAL A 209 -19.93 -0.41 14.57
CA VAL A 209 -19.20 -0.03 15.78
C VAL A 209 -18.89 -1.26 16.65
N VAL A 210 -19.82 -2.21 16.77
CA VAL A 210 -19.58 -3.49 17.46
C VAL A 210 -18.40 -4.20 16.82
N LEU A 211 -18.42 -4.44 15.52
CA LEU A 211 -17.36 -5.17 14.83
C LEU A 211 -16.03 -4.38 14.79
N GLY A 212 -16.10 -3.06 14.62
CA GLY A 212 -14.91 -2.20 14.56
C GLY A 212 -14.33 -1.81 15.90
N GLY A 213 -15.19 -1.50 16.89
CA GLY A 213 -14.81 -0.96 18.19
C GLY A 213 -14.71 -2.00 19.29
N MET A 214 -15.53 -3.08 19.25
CA MET A 214 -15.46 -4.13 20.26
C MET A 214 -14.53 -5.28 19.82
N TYR A 215 -14.55 -5.66 18.55
CA TYR A 215 -13.70 -6.73 17.99
C TYR A 215 -12.43 -6.23 17.29
N GLY A 216 -12.32 -4.95 17.03
CA GLY A 216 -11.16 -4.36 16.35
C GLY A 216 -11.00 -4.78 14.88
N MET A 217 -12.07 -5.14 14.18
CA MET A 217 -12.03 -5.55 12.78
C MET A 217 -11.71 -4.38 11.85
N ARG A 218 -11.08 -4.68 10.70
CA ARG A 218 -10.88 -3.69 9.65
C ARG A 218 -12.20 -3.43 8.91
N MET A 219 -12.46 -2.18 8.47
CA MET A 219 -13.68 -1.84 7.73
C MET A 219 -13.94 -2.79 6.54
N SER A 220 -12.92 -3.17 5.79
CA SER A 220 -13.09 -4.09 4.65
C SER A 220 -13.47 -5.51 5.09
N GLU A 221 -13.02 -5.96 6.25
CA GLU A 221 -13.40 -7.24 6.87
C GLU A 221 -14.86 -7.19 7.34
N ILE A 222 -15.26 -6.09 7.96
CA ILE A 222 -16.65 -5.86 8.43
C ILE A 222 -17.63 -5.86 7.25
N LEU A 223 -17.31 -5.08 6.21
CA LEU A 223 -18.17 -4.97 5.03
C LEU A 223 -18.19 -6.24 4.16
N GLY A 224 -17.27 -7.16 4.36
CA GLY A 224 -17.21 -8.46 3.71
C GLY A 224 -17.63 -9.63 4.60
N LEU A 225 -18.02 -9.39 5.86
CA LEU A 225 -18.45 -10.45 6.77
C LEU A 225 -19.82 -10.99 6.34
N ARG A 226 -19.93 -12.32 6.23
CA ARG A 226 -21.14 -13.01 5.80
C ARG A 226 -21.77 -13.82 6.92
N TRP A 227 -23.08 -13.97 6.86
CA TRP A 227 -23.84 -14.78 7.83
C TRP A 227 -23.41 -16.25 7.81
N ARG A 228 -23.07 -16.81 6.65
CA ARG A 228 -22.54 -18.17 6.54
C ARG A 228 -21.27 -18.43 7.34
N ASN A 229 -20.54 -17.37 7.69
CA ASN A 229 -19.33 -17.44 8.52
C ASN A 229 -19.61 -17.22 10.01
N ILE A 230 -20.89 -17.17 10.42
CA ILE A 230 -21.32 -16.96 11.81
C ILE A 230 -22.08 -18.16 12.29
N SER A 231 -21.68 -18.70 13.44
CA SER A 231 -22.41 -19.75 14.14
C SER A 231 -22.88 -19.23 15.50
N LEU A 232 -24.15 -18.86 15.58
CA LEU A 232 -24.77 -18.48 16.85
C LEU A 232 -24.90 -19.67 17.82
N GLU A 233 -24.96 -20.89 17.30
CA GLU A 233 -24.97 -22.11 18.12
C GLU A 233 -23.63 -22.32 18.84
N ARG A 234 -22.51 -22.18 18.09
CA ARG A 234 -21.16 -22.31 18.64
C ARG A 234 -20.65 -21.02 19.28
N ASN A 235 -21.39 -19.94 19.21
CA ASN A 235 -20.97 -18.60 19.63
C ASN A 235 -19.62 -18.19 19.03
N THR A 236 -19.45 -18.37 17.69
CA THR A 236 -18.23 -18.02 16.98
C THR A 236 -18.55 -17.40 15.62
N PHE A 237 -17.58 -16.66 15.10
CA PHE A 237 -17.58 -16.24 13.70
C PHE A 237 -16.18 -16.23 13.12
N ASP A 238 -16.09 -16.49 11.82
CA ASP A 238 -14.84 -16.59 11.08
C ASP A 238 -14.62 -15.35 10.21
N VAL A 239 -13.47 -14.72 10.37
CA VAL A 239 -13.01 -13.63 9.53
C VAL A 239 -12.05 -14.20 8.51
N VAL A 240 -12.55 -14.62 7.34
CA VAL A 240 -11.79 -15.32 6.30
C VAL A 240 -11.62 -14.54 5.00
N GLU A 241 -12.45 -13.53 4.80
CA GLU A 241 -12.48 -12.73 3.57
C GLU A 241 -12.72 -11.24 3.88
N GLN A 242 -12.54 -10.39 2.90
CA GLN A 242 -12.82 -8.96 3.00
C GLN A 242 -13.42 -8.42 1.71
N LEU A 243 -14.20 -7.34 1.81
CA LEU A 243 -14.69 -6.65 0.62
C LEU A 243 -13.53 -6.14 -0.23
N PRO A 244 -13.55 -6.31 -1.57
CA PRO A 244 -12.51 -5.79 -2.46
C PRO A 244 -12.26 -4.29 -2.25
N TYR A 245 -11.00 -3.86 -2.41
CA TYR A 245 -10.62 -2.45 -2.21
C TYR A 245 -11.38 -1.47 -3.09
N LYS A 246 -11.66 -1.86 -4.33
CA LYS A 246 -12.54 -1.13 -5.25
C LYS A 246 -13.69 -2.04 -5.64
N LEU A 247 -14.81 -1.83 -4.99
CA LEU A 247 -16.07 -2.37 -5.47
C LEU A 247 -16.54 -1.49 -6.64
N PRO A 248 -16.87 -2.03 -7.82
CA PRO A 248 -17.49 -1.26 -8.89
C PRO A 248 -18.71 -0.48 -8.39
N LYS A 249 -18.97 0.71 -8.96
CA LYS A 249 -20.04 1.58 -8.45
C LYS A 249 -21.41 0.93 -8.54
N ASP A 250 -21.60 0.14 -9.56
CA ASP A 250 -22.89 -0.46 -9.93
C ASP A 250 -23.03 -1.90 -9.41
N THR A 251 -22.10 -2.40 -8.58
CA THR A 251 -22.21 -3.74 -8.00
C THR A 251 -23.45 -3.82 -7.09
N VAL A 252 -24.39 -4.63 -7.49
CA VAL A 252 -25.62 -4.93 -6.76
C VAL A 252 -25.50 -6.29 -6.08
N ARG A 253 -24.97 -7.28 -6.77
CA ARG A 253 -24.75 -8.66 -6.28
C ARG A 253 -23.27 -8.92 -6.11
N LEU A 254 -22.89 -9.48 -4.97
CA LEU A 254 -21.47 -9.82 -4.70
C LEU A 254 -20.96 -10.97 -5.57
N SER A 255 -21.85 -11.83 -6.07
CA SER A 255 -21.49 -12.87 -7.04
C SER A 255 -20.80 -12.33 -8.31
N GLU A 256 -21.00 -11.06 -8.64
CA GLU A 256 -20.34 -10.37 -9.76
C GLU A 256 -18.85 -10.13 -9.53
N VAL A 257 -18.40 -10.12 -8.27
CA VAL A 257 -17.03 -9.79 -7.86
C VAL A 257 -16.35 -10.90 -7.05
N GLU A 258 -17.05 -12.00 -6.83
CA GLU A 258 -16.52 -13.19 -6.21
C GLU A 258 -15.53 -13.92 -7.14
N SER A 259 -14.56 -14.57 -6.54
CA SER A 259 -13.72 -15.55 -7.21
C SER A 259 -14.52 -16.83 -7.51
N ARG A 260 -13.95 -17.72 -8.33
CA ARG A 260 -14.63 -18.97 -8.75
C ARG A 260 -15.07 -19.87 -7.58
N ASP A 261 -14.41 -19.75 -6.44
CA ASP A 261 -14.74 -20.46 -5.19
C ASP A 261 -15.77 -19.72 -4.31
N GLY A 262 -16.44 -18.70 -4.84
CA GLY A 262 -17.46 -17.92 -4.14
C GLY A 262 -16.92 -17.03 -3.02
N ARG A 263 -15.63 -16.73 -3.02
CA ARG A 263 -14.98 -15.85 -2.02
C ARG A 263 -14.78 -14.44 -2.55
N LEU A 264 -14.83 -13.50 -1.64
CA LEU A 264 -14.40 -12.12 -1.86
C LEU A 264 -12.86 -12.01 -1.85
N ALA A 265 -12.33 -10.81 -1.74
CA ALA A 265 -10.88 -10.63 -1.70
C ALA A 265 -10.23 -11.27 -0.45
N PRO A 266 -9.03 -11.87 -0.58
CA PRO A 266 -8.32 -12.45 0.55
C PRO A 266 -7.92 -11.39 1.58
N LEU A 267 -7.76 -11.79 2.83
CA LEU A 267 -7.32 -10.92 3.91
C LEU A 267 -5.93 -10.33 3.67
N LYS A 268 -5.66 -9.18 4.28
CA LYS A 268 -4.32 -8.59 4.30
C LYS A 268 -3.45 -9.32 5.32
N GLY A 269 -2.44 -10.00 4.85
CA GLY A 269 -1.45 -10.71 5.66
C GLY A 269 -1.40 -12.18 5.27
N LYS A 270 -0.19 -12.68 5.01
CA LYS A 270 0.10 -14.11 4.98
C LYS A 270 0.54 -14.49 6.40
N GLY A 271 -0.38 -14.43 7.36
CA GLY A 271 -0.17 -15.07 8.65
C GLY A 271 -0.75 -16.48 8.57
N LYS A 272 -0.11 -17.47 9.19
CA LYS A 272 -0.81 -18.68 9.62
C LYS A 272 -1.86 -18.19 10.61
N GLY A 273 -3.11 -18.04 10.16
CA GLY A 273 -4.25 -17.82 11.05
C GLY A 273 -4.76 -19.17 11.56
N ASP A 274 -5.77 -19.14 12.40
CA ASP A 274 -6.45 -20.32 12.93
C ASP A 274 -7.16 -21.14 11.83
N SER A 275 -7.20 -20.65 10.60
CA SER A 275 -7.75 -21.34 9.44
C SER A 275 -6.68 -21.52 8.36
N GLU A 276 -6.80 -22.56 7.55
CA GLU A 276 -5.91 -22.89 6.43
C GLU A 276 -5.74 -21.71 5.44
N ASP A 277 -6.73 -20.82 5.38
CA ASP A 277 -6.78 -19.66 4.50
C ASP A 277 -6.21 -18.36 5.12
N GLY A 278 -5.60 -18.41 6.32
CA GLY A 278 -5.05 -17.24 7.01
C GLY A 278 -6.10 -16.36 7.67
N GLY A 279 -7.32 -16.86 7.85
CA GLY A 279 -8.40 -16.23 8.61
C GLY A 279 -8.22 -16.40 10.13
N ARG A 280 -9.19 -15.88 10.87
CA ARG A 280 -9.25 -16.07 12.33
C ARG A 280 -10.66 -16.30 12.80
N THR A 281 -10.83 -17.20 13.75
CA THR A 281 -12.08 -17.43 14.48
C THR A 281 -12.12 -16.54 15.70
N LEU A 282 -13.24 -15.86 15.91
CA LEU A 282 -13.50 -14.99 17.06
C LEU A 282 -14.75 -15.47 17.80
N PRO A 283 -14.73 -15.45 19.14
CA PRO A 283 -15.90 -15.82 19.93
C PRO A 283 -16.93 -14.70 19.94
N ILE A 284 -18.21 -15.05 19.92
CA ILE A 284 -19.32 -14.16 20.24
C ILE A 284 -19.55 -14.26 21.75
N THR A 285 -19.27 -13.17 22.47
CA THR A 285 -19.46 -13.14 23.93
C THR A 285 -20.93 -12.93 24.29
N ALA A 286 -21.28 -13.18 25.54
CA ALA A 286 -22.66 -12.95 26.02
C ALA A 286 -23.10 -11.50 25.81
N GLU A 287 -22.19 -10.55 26.00
CA GLU A 287 -22.43 -9.11 25.82
C GLU A 287 -22.66 -8.71 24.36
N THR A 288 -22.04 -9.44 23.40
CA THR A 288 -22.14 -9.11 21.98
C THR A 288 -23.20 -9.89 21.23
N ARG A 289 -23.61 -11.05 21.71
CA ARG A 289 -24.64 -11.90 21.08
C ARG A 289 -25.93 -11.13 20.75
N PRO A 290 -26.50 -10.29 21.62
CA PRO A 290 -27.72 -9.54 21.33
C PRO A 290 -27.61 -8.62 20.11
N TYR A 291 -26.40 -8.11 19.79
CA TYR A 291 -26.19 -7.28 18.61
C TYR A 291 -26.32 -8.08 17.30
N PHE A 292 -25.77 -9.30 17.27
CA PHE A 292 -25.94 -10.18 16.12
C PHE A 292 -27.39 -10.58 15.90
N GLU A 293 -28.10 -10.90 16.98
CA GLU A 293 -29.53 -11.25 16.93
C GLU A 293 -30.39 -10.08 16.46
N ARG A 294 -30.14 -8.86 16.96
CA ARG A 294 -30.84 -7.65 16.50
C ARG A 294 -30.54 -7.35 15.03
N GLN A 295 -29.30 -7.50 14.58
CA GLN A 295 -28.92 -7.28 13.19
C GLN A 295 -29.63 -8.25 12.25
N LEU A 296 -29.74 -9.52 12.64
CA LEU A 296 -30.48 -10.53 11.90
C LEU A 296 -31.98 -10.17 11.78
N ALA A 297 -32.58 -9.80 12.91
CA ALA A 297 -33.98 -9.36 12.96
C ALA A 297 -34.23 -8.07 12.13
N LEU A 298 -33.30 -7.11 12.17
CA LEU A 298 -33.36 -5.89 11.36
C LEU A 298 -33.39 -6.22 9.86
N GLN A 299 -32.50 -7.10 9.39
CA GLN A 299 -32.44 -7.47 7.97
C GLN A 299 -33.67 -8.28 7.54
N ALA A 300 -34.19 -9.16 8.40
CA ALA A 300 -35.44 -9.85 8.14
C ALA A 300 -36.60 -8.86 7.96
N ARG A 301 -36.69 -7.86 8.84
CA ARG A 301 -37.71 -6.78 8.71
C ARG A 301 -37.54 -5.96 7.44
N GLN A 302 -36.29 -5.59 7.06
CA GLN A 302 -35.99 -4.86 5.82
C GLN A 302 -36.43 -5.65 4.59
N LYS A 303 -36.17 -6.96 4.57
CA LYS A 303 -36.60 -7.87 3.51
C LYS A 303 -38.13 -7.91 3.36
N THR A 304 -38.85 -8.06 4.48
CA THR A 304 -40.32 -8.02 4.49
C THR A 304 -40.84 -6.70 3.98
N LEU A 305 -40.29 -5.57 4.45
CA LEU A 305 -40.72 -4.23 4.01
C LEU A 305 -40.48 -4.02 2.51
N ALA A 306 -39.33 -4.47 1.97
CA ALA A 306 -39.06 -4.39 0.53
C ALA A 306 -40.13 -5.17 -0.27
N GLN A 307 -40.48 -6.38 0.15
CA GLN A 307 -41.51 -7.20 -0.47
C GLN A 307 -42.89 -6.53 -0.43
N LEU A 308 -43.26 -5.99 0.72
CA LEU A 308 -44.57 -5.31 0.90
C LEU A 308 -44.70 -4.01 0.07
N SER A 309 -43.57 -3.32 -0.16
CA SER A 309 -43.53 -2.08 -0.97
C SER A 309 -43.36 -2.35 -2.47
N GLY A 310 -43.39 -3.60 -2.92
CA GLY A 310 -43.16 -3.98 -4.33
C GLY A 310 -41.69 -3.79 -4.80
N GLY A 311 -40.76 -3.57 -3.86
CA GLY A 311 -39.34 -3.48 -4.11
C GLY A 311 -38.62 -4.81 -4.02
N GLU A 312 -37.33 -4.85 -4.40
CA GLU A 312 -36.46 -6.02 -4.29
C GLU A 312 -35.47 -5.84 -3.15
N TYR A 313 -35.34 -6.85 -2.28
CA TYR A 313 -34.21 -6.99 -1.35
C TYR A 313 -33.18 -7.91 -1.98
N ILE A 314 -31.95 -7.42 -2.14
CA ILE A 314 -30.86 -8.17 -2.79
C ILE A 314 -30.13 -9.00 -1.73
N GLU A 315 -30.28 -10.31 -1.81
CA GLU A 315 -29.60 -11.23 -0.89
C GLU A 315 -28.11 -11.36 -1.26
N ASN A 316 -27.22 -10.84 -0.41
CA ASN A 316 -25.76 -10.91 -0.55
C ASN A 316 -25.09 -11.63 0.63
N ASP A 317 -25.87 -12.21 1.52
CA ASP A 317 -25.38 -12.92 2.72
C ASP A 317 -24.51 -12.03 3.66
N LEU A 318 -24.58 -10.70 3.53
CA LEU A 318 -23.77 -9.75 4.31
C LEU A 318 -24.38 -9.48 5.68
N VAL A 319 -23.53 -9.45 6.72
CA VAL A 319 -23.92 -9.01 8.08
C VAL A 319 -24.21 -7.51 8.08
N VAL A 320 -23.42 -6.73 7.35
CA VAL A 320 -23.62 -5.28 7.21
C VAL A 320 -23.87 -4.95 5.75
N ALA A 321 -25.09 -4.49 5.47
CA ALA A 321 -25.55 -4.12 4.13
C ALA A 321 -26.40 -2.83 4.20
N LYS A 322 -26.70 -2.25 3.05
CA LYS A 322 -27.73 -1.21 2.96
C LYS A 322 -29.12 -1.81 3.21
N ALA A 323 -30.10 -0.96 3.45
CA ALA A 323 -31.49 -1.40 3.74
C ALA A 323 -32.11 -2.28 2.65
N ASN A 324 -31.66 -2.16 1.41
CA ASN A 324 -32.06 -3.00 0.28
C ASN A 324 -31.17 -4.24 0.07
N GLY A 325 -30.28 -4.57 1.01
CA GLY A 325 -29.37 -5.72 0.94
C GLY A 325 -28.12 -5.54 0.06
N THR A 326 -27.99 -4.40 -0.65
CA THR A 326 -26.81 -4.15 -1.48
C THR A 326 -25.57 -3.83 -0.66
N PRO A 327 -24.34 -4.13 -1.18
CA PRO A 327 -23.11 -3.89 -0.45
C PRO A 327 -22.88 -2.40 -0.13
N MET A 328 -22.35 -2.12 1.04
CA MET A 328 -21.83 -0.80 1.40
C MET A 328 -20.42 -0.62 0.83
N ARG A 329 -20.09 0.59 0.37
CA ARG A 329 -18.77 0.91 -0.18
C ARG A 329 -17.90 1.51 0.91
N ARG A 330 -16.65 1.05 0.99
CA ARG A 330 -15.70 1.50 1.99
C ARG A 330 -15.45 3.01 1.98
N ASP A 331 -15.28 3.62 0.80
CA ASP A 331 -15.05 5.06 0.64
C ASP A 331 -16.24 5.88 1.12
N THR A 332 -17.45 5.52 0.70
CA THR A 332 -18.69 6.16 1.11
C THR A 332 -18.93 6.01 2.61
N THR A 333 -18.80 4.77 3.13
CA THR A 333 -18.97 4.49 4.58
C THR A 333 -17.97 5.28 5.43
N SER A 334 -16.71 5.38 4.98
CA SER A 334 -15.70 6.17 5.69
C SER A 334 -16.01 7.67 5.73
N ASN A 335 -16.55 8.22 4.63
CA ASN A 335 -16.96 9.62 4.57
C ASN A 335 -18.19 9.89 5.45
N HIS A 336 -19.19 9.01 5.41
CA HIS A 336 -20.39 9.11 6.26
C HIS A 336 -20.02 8.98 7.73
N TRP A 337 -19.09 8.08 8.09
CA TRP A 337 -18.56 7.98 9.45
C TRP A 337 -18.00 9.32 9.95
N GLY A 338 -17.16 9.99 9.16
CA GLY A 338 -16.61 11.29 9.52
C GLY A 338 -17.67 12.37 9.72
N GLN A 339 -18.79 12.30 8.98
CA GLN A 339 -19.93 13.19 9.18
C GLN A 339 -20.71 12.82 10.45
N PHE A 340 -20.95 11.53 10.69
CA PHE A 340 -21.63 11.04 11.88
C PHE A 340 -20.90 11.45 13.17
N ILE A 341 -19.59 11.19 13.28
CA ILE A 341 -18.81 11.58 14.46
C ILE A 341 -18.83 13.08 14.71
N ARG A 342 -18.76 13.92 13.67
CA ARG A 342 -18.88 15.38 13.86
C ARG A 342 -20.25 15.81 14.42
N ARG A 343 -21.33 15.11 14.01
CA ARG A 343 -22.69 15.41 14.48
C ARG A 343 -22.96 14.87 15.88
N SER A 344 -22.29 13.79 16.27
CA SER A 344 -22.47 13.14 17.59
C SER A 344 -21.85 13.91 18.76
N GLY A 345 -21.05 14.96 18.49
CA GLY A 345 -20.30 15.67 19.54
C GLY A 345 -19.11 14.90 20.11
N MET A 346 -18.83 13.71 19.62
CA MET A 346 -17.67 12.90 20.03
C MET A 346 -16.36 13.50 19.51
N PRO A 347 -15.23 13.32 20.20
CA PRO A 347 -13.92 13.69 19.69
C PRO A 347 -13.68 13.05 18.31
N HIS A 348 -13.01 13.77 17.40
CA HIS A 348 -12.78 13.29 16.06
C HIS A 348 -11.98 11.98 16.05
N LEU A 349 -12.57 10.94 15.46
CA LEU A 349 -11.93 9.64 15.30
C LEU A 349 -12.27 9.06 13.91
N ARG A 350 -11.27 8.61 13.16
CA ARG A 350 -11.51 7.88 11.91
C ARG A 350 -12.06 6.49 12.25
N PHE A 351 -12.85 5.89 11.39
CA PHE A 351 -13.39 4.54 11.64
C PHE A 351 -12.29 3.51 11.94
N HIS A 352 -11.13 3.60 11.24
CA HIS A 352 -10.03 2.67 11.50
C HIS A 352 -9.41 2.84 12.89
N ASP A 353 -9.54 4.00 13.51
CA ASP A 353 -8.99 4.25 14.85
C ASP A 353 -9.85 3.63 15.96
N LEU A 354 -11.10 3.18 15.67
CA LEU A 354 -11.86 2.29 16.56
C LEU A 354 -11.10 1.00 16.86
N ARG A 355 -10.43 0.46 15.86
CA ARG A 355 -9.56 -0.72 16.04
C ARG A 355 -8.37 -0.41 16.95
N HIS A 356 -7.81 0.79 16.88
CA HIS A 356 -6.75 1.21 17.81
C HIS A 356 -7.29 1.35 19.22
N SER A 357 -8.52 1.87 19.37
CA SER A 357 -9.20 1.95 20.67
C SER A 357 -9.45 0.55 21.26
N ALA A 358 -9.98 -0.37 20.47
CA ALA A 358 -10.17 -1.75 20.88
C ALA A 358 -8.86 -2.42 21.32
N ALA A 359 -7.79 -2.26 20.50
CA ALA A 359 -6.47 -2.80 20.81
C ALA A 359 -5.91 -2.28 22.15
N THR A 360 -5.96 -0.97 22.33
CA THR A 360 -5.45 -0.29 23.52
C THR A 360 -6.24 -0.70 24.78
N ASN A 361 -7.56 -0.67 24.72
CA ASN A 361 -8.41 -1.01 25.84
C ASN A 361 -8.32 -2.49 26.23
N MET A 362 -8.32 -3.41 25.25
CA MET A 362 -8.10 -4.84 25.52
C MET A 362 -6.74 -5.07 26.19
N HIS A 363 -5.69 -4.43 25.69
CA HIS A 363 -4.35 -4.57 26.28
C HIS A 363 -4.27 -3.97 27.69
N GLN A 364 -4.85 -2.80 27.92
CA GLN A 364 -4.87 -2.18 29.25
C GLN A 364 -5.59 -3.01 30.28
N LEU A 365 -6.70 -3.66 29.89
CA LEU A 365 -7.49 -4.50 30.79
C LEU A 365 -6.85 -5.88 31.09
N THR A 366 -6.10 -6.44 30.14
CA THR A 366 -5.69 -7.84 30.23
C THR A 366 -4.18 -8.06 30.27
N GLY A 367 -3.39 -7.08 29.84
CA GLY A 367 -1.94 -7.22 29.66
C GLY A 367 -1.53 -8.20 28.55
N ASP A 368 -2.50 -8.87 27.90
CA ASP A 368 -2.25 -9.96 26.96
C ASP A 368 -2.10 -9.45 25.51
N PHE A 369 -0.92 -8.93 25.23
CA PHE A 369 -0.58 -8.35 23.93
C PHE A 369 -0.67 -9.36 22.76
N TYR A 370 -0.28 -10.63 23.01
CA TYR A 370 -0.31 -11.66 21.98
C TYR A 370 -1.73 -12.01 21.55
N THR A 371 -2.61 -12.26 22.52
CA THR A 371 -4.02 -12.57 22.23
C THR A 371 -4.70 -11.38 21.53
N VAL A 372 -4.45 -10.15 21.98
CA VAL A 372 -4.94 -8.95 21.30
C VAL A 372 -4.45 -8.90 19.84
N GLY A 373 -3.17 -9.16 19.59
CA GLY A 373 -2.62 -9.23 18.24
C GLY A 373 -3.32 -10.27 17.36
N MET A 374 -3.61 -11.45 17.89
CA MET A 374 -4.33 -12.53 17.19
C MET A 374 -5.80 -12.17 16.93
N ILE A 375 -6.50 -11.60 17.91
CA ILE A 375 -7.88 -11.09 17.72
C ILE A 375 -7.91 -10.07 16.55
N LEU A 376 -6.94 -9.19 16.52
CA LEU A 376 -6.83 -8.20 15.45
C LEU A 376 -6.38 -8.80 14.09
N GLY A 377 -5.81 -10.00 14.06
CA GLY A 377 -5.23 -10.62 12.87
C GLY A 377 -3.94 -9.89 12.43
N HIS A 378 -3.08 -9.58 13.39
CA HIS A 378 -1.70 -9.18 13.12
C HIS A 378 -0.84 -10.43 12.93
N SER A 379 0.13 -10.37 12.01
CA SER A 379 1.17 -11.40 11.98
C SER A 379 2.09 -11.19 13.19
N LEU A 380 2.40 -12.26 13.88
CA LEU A 380 3.30 -12.23 15.06
C LEU A 380 4.70 -11.67 14.72
N LYS A 381 5.12 -11.73 13.45
CA LYS A 381 6.42 -11.17 12.98
C LYS A 381 6.61 -9.66 13.21
N GLY A 382 5.56 -8.90 13.52
CA GLY A 382 5.65 -7.46 13.76
C GLY A 382 5.56 -7.07 15.23
N ILE A 383 5.22 -8.01 16.10
CA ILE A 383 4.95 -7.76 17.51
C ILE A 383 6.24 -7.58 18.31
N GLY A 384 7.27 -8.39 18.09
CA GLY A 384 8.51 -8.33 18.85
C GLY A 384 9.41 -7.16 18.46
N MET A 385 9.37 -6.69 17.20
CA MET A 385 10.08 -5.44 16.85
C MET A 385 9.60 -4.24 17.68
N SER A 386 8.33 -4.20 18.06
CA SER A 386 7.78 -3.15 18.93
C SER A 386 8.16 -3.32 20.39
N LEU A 387 8.56 -4.52 20.80
CA LEU A 387 8.97 -4.87 22.17
C LEU A 387 10.50 -4.95 22.35
N GLY A 388 11.29 -4.68 21.30
CA GLY A 388 12.76 -4.80 21.36
C GLY A 388 13.27 -6.25 21.43
N ILE A 389 12.44 -7.24 21.12
CA ILE A 389 12.81 -8.65 21.10
C ILE A 389 13.44 -9.01 19.76
N SER A 390 14.50 -9.81 19.77
CA SER A 390 15.20 -10.23 18.55
C SER A 390 14.25 -10.93 17.58
N THR A 391 14.27 -10.51 16.30
CA THR A 391 13.42 -11.03 15.21
C THR A 391 13.51 -12.54 15.00
N ASN A 392 14.63 -13.17 15.37
CA ASN A 392 14.80 -14.61 15.27
C ASN A 392 14.06 -15.38 16.39
N LEU A 393 14.08 -14.86 17.60
CA LEU A 393 13.36 -15.48 18.74
C LEU A 393 11.84 -15.37 18.56
N GLU A 394 11.36 -14.25 17.98
CA GLU A 394 9.96 -14.05 17.61
C GLU A 394 9.44 -15.03 16.59
N ALA A 395 10.21 -15.22 15.50
CA ALA A 395 9.80 -16.12 14.41
C ALA A 395 9.70 -17.57 14.91
N VAL A 396 10.56 -17.96 15.85
CA VAL A 396 10.56 -19.30 16.47
C VAL A 396 9.41 -19.41 17.47
N THR A 397 9.25 -18.44 18.38
CA THR A 397 8.17 -18.47 19.41
C THR A 397 6.79 -18.34 18.77
N ALA A 398 6.64 -17.50 17.73
CA ALA A 398 5.38 -17.34 17.00
C ALA A 398 4.93 -18.62 16.25
N GLN A 399 5.83 -19.55 16.00
CA GLN A 399 5.54 -20.83 15.37
C GLN A 399 4.87 -21.83 16.34
N TYR A 400 5.04 -21.60 17.66
CA TYR A 400 4.57 -22.47 18.73
C TYR A 400 3.42 -21.90 19.58
N VAL A 401 3.10 -20.59 19.42
CA VAL A 401 2.01 -19.95 20.16
C VAL A 401 0.75 -19.99 19.33
N ASP A 402 -0.04 -21.02 19.53
CA ASP A 402 -1.44 -21.09 19.10
C ASP A 402 -2.31 -20.42 20.17
N VAL A 403 -2.91 -19.28 19.84
CA VAL A 403 -3.84 -18.60 20.76
C VAL A 403 -5.22 -19.22 20.60
N ARG A 404 -5.53 -20.15 21.51
CA ARG A 404 -6.80 -20.88 21.54
C ARG A 404 -8.00 -19.95 21.69
N LEU A 405 -9.15 -20.42 21.24
CA LEU A 405 -10.41 -19.68 21.25
C LEU A 405 -10.84 -19.25 22.67
N ASP A 406 -10.60 -20.12 23.68
CA ASP A 406 -10.85 -19.80 25.07
C ASP A 406 -10.06 -18.58 25.58
N ARG A 407 -8.80 -18.43 25.16
CA ARG A 407 -8.01 -17.24 25.53
C ARG A 407 -8.56 -15.96 24.87
N LYS A 408 -8.98 -16.03 23.60
CA LYS A 408 -9.67 -14.93 22.94
C LYS A 408 -10.99 -14.58 23.64
N GLN A 409 -11.72 -15.59 24.12
CA GLN A 409 -12.95 -15.41 24.89
C GLN A 409 -12.70 -14.64 26.19
N ILE A 410 -11.61 -14.94 26.90
CA ILE A 410 -11.24 -14.24 28.14
C ILE A 410 -10.95 -12.76 27.86
N VAL A 411 -10.08 -12.47 26.86
CA VAL A 411 -9.69 -11.10 26.53
C VAL A 411 -10.87 -10.27 26.01
N LEU A 412 -11.65 -10.81 25.08
CA LEU A 412 -12.84 -10.14 24.56
C LEU A 412 -13.92 -9.99 25.63
N GLY A 413 -14.16 -11.03 26.45
CA GLY A 413 -15.13 -10.99 27.55
C GLY A 413 -14.79 -9.91 28.57
N ALA A 414 -13.53 -9.75 28.96
CA ALA A 414 -13.09 -8.69 29.86
C ALA A 414 -13.38 -7.29 29.27
N TYR A 415 -13.07 -7.09 28.01
CA TYR A 415 -13.30 -5.81 27.34
C TYR A 415 -14.80 -5.53 27.11
N HIS A 416 -15.54 -6.53 26.63
CA HIS A 416 -16.98 -6.36 26.37
C HIS A 416 -17.79 -6.11 27.65
N LYS A 417 -17.44 -6.76 28.78
CA LYS A 417 -18.02 -6.48 30.09
C LYS A 417 -17.74 -5.05 30.55
N ALA A 418 -16.50 -4.56 30.33
CA ALA A 418 -16.16 -3.19 30.68
C ALA A 418 -16.97 -2.17 29.86
N LEU A 419 -17.38 -2.51 28.63
CA LEU A 419 -18.24 -1.67 27.81
C LEU A 419 -19.73 -1.71 28.20
N HIS A 420 -20.16 -2.74 28.96
CA HIS A 420 -21.53 -2.93 29.44
C HIS A 420 -21.51 -3.08 30.96
N PRO A 421 -21.16 -2.02 31.72
CA PRO A 421 -21.24 -2.12 33.18
C PRO A 421 -22.68 -2.47 33.58
N LYS A 422 -22.83 -3.43 34.50
CA LYS A 422 -24.13 -3.70 35.10
C LYS A 422 -24.54 -2.40 35.79
N THR A 423 -25.68 -1.84 35.44
CA THR A 423 -26.37 -0.86 36.27
C THR A 423 -26.72 -1.54 37.55
N GLU A 424 -26.06 -1.22 38.65
CA GLU A 424 -26.45 -1.62 40.00
C GLU A 424 -27.84 -1.08 40.36
#